data_18a618db0ab8ba295ed515a87977f126
#
_entry.id   18a618db0ab8ba295ed515a87977f126
#
_cell.length_a   1.000
_cell.length_b   1.000
_cell.length_c   1.000
_cell.angle_alpha   90.00
_cell.angle_beta   90.00
_cell.angle_gamma   90.00
#
_symmetry.space_group_name_H-M   'P 1'
#
loop_
_entity.id
_entity.type
_entity.pdbx_description
1 polymer ?
#
loop_
_entity_poly.entity_id
_entity_poly.type
_entity_poly.pdbx_seq_one_letter_code
_entity_poly.pdbx_strand_id
1 'polypeptide(L)'
;MVKHGPKAYWNCYLNPDRPEQKPTAAMLLGTLTHCAVLEPDELTKRFVAVSSRTTKKGKEEAKEAEEKGITPVTESDMTTALKMRDAVFAEPHAKKLLSFGVAEKSYWWEDTVSGLTCRCRPDWLNKDTIIDLKTSRSGANPIDFGKTVANLKYHLQAKHYLNGIPQAKHFIFLVVQSEYPYDVGLWKLDDDALKEGQVLSRSALNQIAQCRLLDDWPSWCQAGVKSLSLPRWAYSTPIEL
;
A
#
# COMPACT_ATOMS: atom_id res chain seq x y z
N MET A 1 -4.42 6.89 -10.92
CA MET A 1 -4.49 6.83 -12.38
C MET A 1 -5.08 5.49 -12.85
N VAL A 2 -4.36 4.38 -12.77
CA VAL A 2 -4.75 3.08 -13.36
C VAL A 2 -6.15 2.57 -12.94
N LYS A 3 -6.53 2.74 -11.69
CA LYS A 3 -7.81 2.21 -11.16
C LYS A 3 -9.00 3.16 -11.31
N HIS A 4 -8.77 4.45 -11.20
CA HIS A 4 -9.83 5.44 -11.04
C HIS A 4 -9.80 6.56 -12.09
N GLY A 5 -8.85 6.53 -13.01
CA GLY A 5 -8.70 7.48 -14.12
C GLY A 5 -8.11 8.84 -13.74
N PRO A 6 -7.94 9.71 -14.75
CA PRO A 6 -7.25 11.00 -14.60
C PRO A 6 -7.90 11.96 -13.62
N LYS A 7 -9.22 12.16 -13.70
CA LYS A 7 -9.94 13.09 -12.82
C LYS A 7 -9.84 12.69 -11.34
N ALA A 8 -9.94 11.39 -11.05
CA ALA A 8 -9.78 10.91 -9.67
C ALA A 8 -8.35 11.09 -9.16
N TYR A 9 -7.34 10.85 -10.01
CA TYR A 9 -5.95 11.09 -9.66
C TYR A 9 -5.72 12.58 -9.35
N TRP A 10 -6.20 13.50 -10.19
CA TRP A 10 -6.08 14.93 -9.96
C TRP A 10 -6.71 15.34 -8.62
N ASN A 11 -7.95 14.91 -8.37
CA ASN A 11 -8.65 15.23 -7.12
C ASN A 11 -7.96 14.67 -5.87
N CYS A 12 -7.33 13.50 -5.96
CA CYS A 12 -6.66 12.89 -4.82
C CYS A 12 -5.27 13.48 -4.51
N TYR A 13 -4.55 13.94 -5.55
CA TYR A 13 -3.12 14.25 -5.40
C TYR A 13 -2.73 15.68 -5.81
N LEU A 14 -3.47 16.32 -6.72
CA LEU A 14 -3.08 17.59 -7.32
C LEU A 14 -4.03 18.73 -6.99
N ASN A 15 -5.29 18.44 -6.71
CA ASN A 15 -6.29 19.45 -6.36
C ASN A 15 -5.88 20.16 -5.06
N PRO A 16 -5.68 21.50 -5.06
CA PRO A 16 -5.37 22.25 -3.85
C PRO A 16 -6.51 22.23 -2.81
N ASP A 17 -7.76 22.13 -3.28
CA ASP A 17 -8.96 22.11 -2.43
C ASP A 17 -9.40 20.70 -2.04
N ARG A 18 -8.54 19.69 -2.21
CA ARG A 18 -8.89 18.32 -1.85
C ARG A 18 -9.18 18.20 -0.35
N PRO A 19 -10.27 17.53 0.03
CA PRO A 19 -10.57 17.30 1.44
C PRO A 19 -9.49 16.41 2.09
N GLU A 20 -9.20 16.68 3.34
CA GLU A 20 -8.32 15.81 4.13
C GLU A 20 -8.94 14.41 4.26
N GLN A 21 -8.19 13.41 3.86
CA GLN A 21 -8.63 12.02 3.96
C GLN A 21 -8.26 11.45 5.33
N LYS A 22 -9.27 11.21 6.15
CA LYS A 22 -9.07 10.49 7.42
C LYS A 22 -8.77 9.02 7.15
N PRO A 23 -7.75 8.44 7.79
CA PRO A 23 -7.45 7.03 7.63
C PRO A 23 -8.62 6.16 8.13
N THR A 24 -8.91 5.10 7.41
CA THR A 24 -9.84 4.07 7.89
C THR A 24 -9.22 3.28 9.05
N ALA A 25 -10.04 2.56 9.83
CA ALA A 25 -9.53 1.70 10.90
C ALA A 25 -8.50 0.66 10.38
N ALA A 26 -8.75 0.08 9.21
CA ALA A 26 -7.81 -0.86 8.59
C ALA A 26 -6.48 -0.20 8.20
N MET A 27 -6.51 1.03 7.67
CA MET A 27 -5.30 1.80 7.35
C MET A 27 -4.53 2.14 8.62
N LEU A 28 -5.22 2.54 9.69
CA LEU A 28 -4.60 2.85 10.97
C LEU A 28 -3.94 1.63 11.59
N LEU A 29 -4.61 0.47 11.60
CA LEU A 29 -4.03 -0.79 12.06
C LEU A 29 -2.81 -1.18 11.21
N GLY A 30 -2.86 -1.00 9.89
CA GLY A 30 -1.72 -1.18 9.01
C GLY A 30 -0.54 -0.30 9.40
N THR A 31 -0.74 1.01 9.54
CA THR A 31 0.32 1.96 9.93
C THR A 31 0.90 1.64 11.31
N LEU A 32 0.07 1.25 12.27
CA LEU A 32 0.49 0.81 13.59
C LEU A 32 1.37 -0.44 13.52
N THR A 33 0.96 -1.43 12.70
CA THR A 33 1.72 -2.67 12.49
C THR A 33 3.05 -2.41 11.81
N HIS A 34 3.09 -1.56 10.78
CA HIS A 34 4.34 -1.14 10.13
C HIS A 34 5.30 -0.53 11.15
N CYS A 35 4.84 0.40 11.98
CA CYS A 35 5.66 1.00 13.01
C CYS A 35 6.16 -0.05 14.02
N ALA A 36 5.29 -0.94 14.49
CA ALA A 36 5.66 -1.98 15.46
C ALA A 36 6.70 -2.97 14.92
N VAL A 37 6.69 -3.27 13.61
CA VAL A 37 7.60 -4.22 12.97
C VAL A 37 8.90 -3.55 12.53
N LEU A 38 8.83 -2.38 11.90
CA LEU A 38 9.94 -1.77 11.18
C LEU A 38 10.65 -0.67 11.95
N GLU A 39 9.94 0.01 12.84
CA GLU A 39 10.43 1.14 13.64
C GLU A 39 9.99 1.01 15.11
N PRO A 40 10.32 -0.08 15.81
CA PRO A 40 9.81 -0.36 17.16
C PRO A 40 10.12 0.74 18.18
N ASP A 41 11.23 1.44 18.06
CA ASP A 41 11.64 2.54 18.93
C ASP A 41 10.76 3.80 18.74
N GLU A 42 10.04 3.90 17.65
CA GLU A 42 9.10 4.98 17.36
C GLU A 42 7.66 4.68 17.79
N LEU A 43 7.36 3.42 18.15
CA LEU A 43 5.99 2.99 18.43
C LEU A 43 5.32 3.81 19.53
N THR A 44 5.97 3.95 20.67
CA THR A 44 5.43 4.70 21.83
C THR A 44 5.48 6.20 21.65
N LYS A 45 6.31 6.72 20.73
CA LYS A 45 6.36 8.15 20.38
C LYS A 45 5.23 8.53 19.42
N ARG A 46 4.81 7.60 18.56
CA ARG A 46 3.82 7.85 17.50
C ARG A 46 2.41 7.41 17.86
N PHE A 47 2.27 6.42 18.76
CA PHE A 47 0.99 5.80 19.09
C PHE A 47 0.81 5.63 20.59
N VAL A 48 -0.42 5.81 21.05
CA VAL A 48 -0.83 5.51 22.43
C VAL A 48 -2.15 4.73 22.43
N ALA A 49 -2.20 3.69 23.26
CA ALA A 49 -3.43 2.95 23.48
C ALA A 49 -4.39 3.73 24.38
N VAL A 50 -5.65 3.86 23.96
CA VAL A 50 -6.72 4.49 24.72
C VAL A 50 -7.81 3.45 25.03
N SER A 51 -8.47 3.59 26.18
CA SER A 51 -9.42 2.62 26.70
C SER A 51 -10.61 2.37 25.75
N SER A 52 -11.15 3.42 25.13
CA SER A 52 -12.21 3.33 24.14
C SER A 52 -12.42 4.67 23.41
N ARG A 53 -12.66 4.62 22.10
CA ARG A 53 -13.01 5.80 21.31
C ARG A 53 -14.47 6.25 21.44
N THR A 54 -15.31 5.50 22.15
CA THR A 54 -16.74 5.77 22.27
C THR A 54 -17.13 6.36 23.61
N THR A 55 -16.42 6.03 24.68
CA THR A 55 -16.66 6.54 26.03
C THR A 55 -16.15 7.98 26.20
N LYS A 56 -16.73 8.73 27.17
CA LYS A 56 -16.30 10.10 27.46
C LYS A 56 -14.81 10.13 27.83
N LYS A 57 -14.38 9.28 28.73
CA LYS A 57 -12.98 9.15 29.16
C LYS A 57 -12.03 8.87 27.98
N GLY A 58 -12.37 7.85 27.16
CA GLY A 58 -11.52 7.50 26.03
C GLY A 58 -11.47 8.57 24.93
N LYS A 59 -12.52 9.40 24.78
CA LYS A 59 -12.50 10.56 23.89
C LYS A 59 -11.60 11.68 24.44
N GLU A 60 -11.58 11.88 25.75
CA GLU A 60 -10.67 12.83 26.41
C GLU A 60 -9.22 12.36 26.26
N GLU A 61 -8.92 11.09 26.54
CA GLU A 61 -7.59 10.47 26.33
C GLU A 61 -7.12 10.62 24.88
N ALA A 62 -8.00 10.36 23.92
CA ALA A 62 -7.68 10.47 22.50
C ALA A 62 -7.36 11.93 22.11
N LYS A 63 -8.15 12.90 22.60
CA LYS A 63 -7.93 14.32 22.33
C LYS A 63 -6.60 14.81 22.91
N GLU A 64 -6.29 14.44 24.16
CA GLU A 64 -5.01 14.78 24.78
C GLU A 64 -3.80 14.21 24.01
N ALA A 65 -3.94 12.99 23.45
CA ALA A 65 -2.92 12.38 22.62
C ALA A 65 -2.74 13.15 21.30
N GLU A 66 -3.84 13.48 20.63
CA GLU A 66 -3.82 14.23 19.36
C GLU A 66 -3.22 15.63 19.55
N GLU A 67 -3.51 16.32 20.66
CA GLU A 67 -2.91 17.62 21.00
C GLU A 67 -1.38 17.54 21.18
N LYS A 68 -0.88 16.37 21.58
CA LYS A 68 0.57 16.08 21.67
C LYS A 68 1.18 15.57 20.38
N GLY A 69 0.40 15.46 19.29
CA GLY A 69 0.84 14.91 18.01
C GLY A 69 1.00 13.38 18.03
N ILE A 70 0.42 12.68 19.03
CA ILE A 70 0.46 11.23 19.16
C ILE A 70 -0.87 10.66 18.66
N THR A 71 -0.81 9.63 17.85
CA THR A 71 -2.00 8.99 17.27
C THR A 71 -2.65 8.03 18.30
N PRO A 72 -3.91 8.30 18.73
CA PRO A 72 -4.60 7.38 19.62
C PRO A 72 -5.10 6.15 18.86
N VAL A 73 -4.89 4.98 19.42
CA VAL A 73 -5.39 3.68 18.92
C VAL A 73 -6.13 2.96 20.04
N THR A 74 -7.00 2.00 19.70
CA THR A 74 -7.65 1.21 20.76
C THR A 74 -6.65 0.20 21.35
N GLU A 75 -6.87 -0.22 22.60
CA GLU A 75 -6.10 -1.31 23.25
C GLU A 75 -6.14 -2.59 22.41
N SER A 76 -7.29 -2.86 21.78
CA SER A 76 -7.47 -4.01 20.88
C SER A 76 -6.58 -3.89 19.64
N ASP A 77 -6.53 -2.71 19.00
CA ASP A 77 -5.68 -2.49 17.81
C ASP A 77 -4.19 -2.58 18.16
N MET A 78 -3.79 -2.00 19.30
CA MET A 78 -2.42 -2.11 19.80
C MET A 78 -2.04 -3.58 20.05
N THR A 79 -2.89 -4.33 20.75
CA THR A 79 -2.68 -5.75 21.02
C THR A 79 -2.59 -6.56 19.73
N THR A 80 -3.45 -6.28 18.75
CA THR A 80 -3.45 -6.95 17.45
C THR A 80 -2.17 -6.65 16.67
N ALA A 81 -1.74 -5.40 16.63
CA ALA A 81 -0.50 -5.02 15.94
C ALA A 81 0.75 -5.68 16.58
N LEU A 82 0.79 -5.77 17.91
CA LEU A 82 1.87 -6.46 18.61
C LEU A 82 1.87 -7.97 18.34
N LYS A 83 0.70 -8.62 18.27
CA LYS A 83 0.60 -10.04 17.88
C LYS A 83 1.05 -10.27 16.44
N MET A 84 0.69 -9.39 15.51
CA MET A 84 1.18 -9.44 14.13
C MET A 84 2.70 -9.27 14.06
N ARG A 85 3.26 -8.32 14.80
CA ARG A 85 4.71 -8.16 14.93
C ARG A 85 5.38 -9.43 15.43
N ASP A 86 4.86 -10.00 16.51
CA ASP A 86 5.43 -11.20 17.11
C ASP A 86 5.37 -12.40 16.17
N ALA A 87 4.28 -12.54 15.39
CA ALA A 87 4.17 -13.54 14.33
C ALA A 87 5.21 -13.34 13.21
N VAL A 88 5.42 -12.11 12.76
CA VAL A 88 6.46 -11.78 11.77
C VAL A 88 7.86 -12.17 12.27
N PHE A 89 8.20 -11.85 13.52
CA PHE A 89 9.51 -12.21 14.08
C PHE A 89 9.65 -13.67 14.52
N ALA A 90 8.54 -14.38 14.69
CA ALA A 90 8.53 -15.83 14.89
C ALA A 90 8.82 -16.60 13.59
N GLU A 91 8.54 -15.98 12.40
CA GLU A 91 8.87 -16.59 11.10
C GLU A 91 10.37 -16.37 10.78
N PRO A 92 11.17 -17.47 10.68
CA PRO A 92 12.63 -17.37 10.56
C PRO A 92 13.11 -16.62 9.33
N HIS A 93 12.42 -16.77 8.18
CA HIS A 93 12.79 -16.10 6.94
C HIS A 93 12.47 -14.60 6.99
N ALA A 94 11.31 -14.22 7.54
CA ALA A 94 10.95 -12.82 7.75
C ALA A 94 11.94 -12.12 8.70
N LYS A 95 12.25 -12.76 9.84
CA LYS A 95 13.24 -12.28 10.80
C LYS A 95 14.61 -12.06 10.16
N LYS A 96 15.05 -12.99 9.30
CA LYS A 96 16.33 -12.88 8.56
C LYS A 96 16.31 -11.72 7.57
N LEU A 97 15.21 -11.52 6.84
CA LEU A 97 15.06 -10.41 5.89
C LEU A 97 15.09 -9.04 6.59
N LEU A 98 14.52 -8.95 7.77
CA LEU A 98 14.45 -7.72 8.58
C LEU A 98 15.66 -7.50 9.50
N SER A 99 16.61 -8.44 9.60
CA SER A 99 17.75 -8.35 10.51
C SER A 99 18.77 -7.28 10.14
N PHE A 100 18.81 -6.86 8.88
CA PHE A 100 19.72 -5.85 8.36
C PHE A 100 19.04 -5.07 7.24
N GLY A 101 19.06 -3.75 7.31
CA GLY A 101 18.46 -2.90 6.28
C GLY A 101 18.15 -1.51 6.79
N VAL A 102 17.37 -0.78 6.00
CA VAL A 102 16.93 0.59 6.28
C VAL A 102 15.42 0.68 6.08
N ALA A 103 14.71 1.15 7.11
CA ALA A 103 13.27 1.39 7.06
C ALA A 103 12.96 2.73 6.38
N GLU A 104 11.82 2.79 5.70
CA GLU A 104 11.09 4.02 5.33
C GLU A 104 11.95 5.09 4.62
N LYS A 105 13.00 4.69 3.89
CA LYS A 105 13.86 5.62 3.16
C LYS A 105 13.24 6.02 1.84
N SER A 106 13.10 7.32 1.58
CA SER A 106 12.58 7.84 0.31
C SER A 106 13.65 7.87 -0.78
N TYR A 107 13.26 7.49 -1.99
CA TYR A 107 14.04 7.54 -3.21
C TYR A 107 13.32 8.37 -4.26
N TRP A 108 14.07 9.14 -5.03
CA TRP A 108 13.57 10.06 -6.04
C TRP A 108 14.33 9.84 -7.34
N TRP A 109 13.64 9.85 -8.46
CA TRP A 109 14.27 9.78 -9.79
C TRP A 109 13.41 10.49 -10.82
N GLU A 110 14.02 10.84 -11.92
CA GLU A 110 13.31 11.34 -13.09
C GLU A 110 13.04 10.20 -14.06
N ASP A 111 11.78 10.04 -14.46
CA ASP A 111 11.42 9.10 -15.52
C ASP A 111 11.70 9.73 -16.88
N THR A 112 12.77 9.29 -17.54
CA THR A 112 13.30 9.87 -18.77
C THR A 112 12.32 9.86 -19.95
N VAL A 113 11.31 8.99 -19.95
CA VAL A 113 10.30 8.90 -21.00
C VAL A 113 9.18 9.91 -20.82
N SER A 114 8.69 10.08 -19.60
CA SER A 114 7.58 11.00 -19.28
C SER A 114 8.04 12.36 -18.77
N GLY A 115 9.31 12.53 -18.39
CA GLY A 115 9.83 13.73 -17.76
C GLY A 115 9.27 13.98 -16.34
N LEU A 116 8.61 12.98 -15.74
CA LEU A 116 8.02 13.12 -14.43
C LEU A 116 9.03 12.77 -13.34
N THR A 117 9.08 13.61 -12.31
CA THR A 117 9.74 13.22 -11.05
C THR A 117 8.90 12.17 -10.35
N CYS A 118 9.49 11.00 -10.16
CA CYS A 118 8.93 9.86 -9.46
C CYS A 118 9.52 9.73 -8.07
N ARG A 119 8.79 9.09 -7.18
CA ARG A 119 9.31 8.74 -5.86
C ARG A 119 8.78 7.38 -5.42
N CYS A 120 9.54 6.72 -4.57
CA CYS A 120 9.06 5.60 -3.78
C CYS A 120 9.64 5.65 -2.37
N ARG A 121 9.00 4.95 -1.45
CA ARG A 121 9.47 4.77 -0.08
C ARG A 121 9.20 3.31 0.30
N PRO A 122 10.18 2.41 0.08
CA PRO A 122 10.05 1.04 0.53
C PRO A 122 9.95 0.97 2.05
N ASP A 123 9.14 0.06 2.54
CA ASP A 123 8.98 -0.18 3.97
C ASP A 123 10.32 -0.62 4.58
N TRP A 124 11.05 -1.50 3.87
CA TRP A 124 12.39 -1.95 4.25
C TRP A 124 13.24 -2.26 3.02
N LEU A 125 14.49 -1.84 3.03
CA LEU A 125 15.47 -2.19 2.01
C LEU A 125 16.67 -2.91 2.65
N ASN A 126 16.83 -4.18 2.30
CA ASN A 126 17.95 -5.03 2.71
C ASN A 126 18.84 -5.31 1.50
N LYS A 127 20.03 -4.68 1.44
CA LYS A 127 20.97 -4.77 0.31
C LYS A 127 20.28 -4.45 -1.04
N ASP A 128 19.94 -5.48 -1.80
CA ASP A 128 19.31 -5.42 -3.13
C ASP A 128 17.85 -5.92 -3.12
N THR A 129 17.28 -6.12 -1.94
CA THR A 129 15.93 -6.66 -1.76
C THR A 129 15.02 -5.65 -1.06
N ILE A 130 13.96 -5.24 -1.72
CA ILE A 130 12.86 -4.47 -1.14
C ILE A 130 11.93 -5.45 -0.43
N ILE A 131 11.60 -5.17 0.82
CA ILE A 131 10.55 -5.85 1.58
C ILE A 131 9.43 -4.84 1.81
N ASP A 132 8.23 -5.22 1.43
CA ASP A 132 7.03 -4.41 1.55
C ASP A 132 6.03 -5.16 2.45
N LEU A 133 5.78 -4.61 3.63
CA LEU A 133 4.92 -5.21 4.65
C LEU A 133 3.46 -4.95 4.31
N LYS A 134 2.66 -5.99 4.32
CA LYS A 134 1.21 -5.90 4.09
C LYS A 134 0.44 -6.58 5.21
N THR A 135 -0.53 -5.88 5.77
CA THR A 135 -1.54 -6.52 6.62
C THR A 135 -2.70 -6.99 5.75
N SER A 136 -3.16 -8.21 5.95
CA SER A 136 -4.23 -8.82 5.15
C SER A 136 -5.31 -9.42 6.03
N ARG A 137 -6.56 -9.04 5.81
CA ARG A 137 -7.71 -9.67 6.46
C ARG A 137 -8.11 -10.96 5.77
N SER A 138 -7.95 -11.03 4.47
CA SER A 138 -8.35 -12.19 3.65
C SER A 138 -7.40 -13.38 3.73
N GLY A 139 -6.26 -13.23 4.41
CA GLY A 139 -5.25 -14.27 4.56
C GLY A 139 -3.89 -13.92 3.97
N ALA A 140 -2.86 -14.65 4.38
CA ALA A 140 -1.50 -14.53 3.89
C ALA A 140 -1.14 -15.60 2.84
N ASN A 141 -2.07 -16.51 2.50
CA ASN A 141 -1.86 -17.57 1.52
C ASN A 141 -1.78 -17.03 0.07
N PRO A 142 -1.18 -17.80 -0.87
CA PRO A 142 -0.92 -17.31 -2.24
C PRO A 142 -2.20 -17.03 -3.04
N ILE A 143 -3.30 -17.75 -2.79
CA ILE A 143 -4.54 -17.61 -3.55
C ILE A 143 -5.22 -16.27 -3.20
N ASP A 144 -5.40 -15.98 -1.92
CA ASP A 144 -6.10 -14.77 -1.48
C ASP A 144 -5.22 -13.53 -1.60
N PHE A 145 -3.92 -13.66 -1.30
CA PHE A 145 -3.00 -12.55 -1.51
C PHE A 145 -2.78 -12.26 -3.00
N GLY A 146 -2.75 -13.30 -3.87
CA GLY A 146 -2.69 -13.11 -5.32
C GLY A 146 -3.87 -12.31 -5.86
N LYS A 147 -5.10 -12.57 -5.38
CA LYS A 147 -6.29 -11.74 -5.71
C LYS A 147 -6.10 -10.29 -5.23
N THR A 148 -5.54 -10.11 -4.04
CA THR A 148 -5.25 -8.79 -3.47
C THR A 148 -4.22 -8.03 -4.31
N VAL A 149 -3.13 -8.68 -4.73
CA VAL A 149 -2.12 -8.13 -5.64
C VAL A 149 -2.76 -7.63 -6.94
N ALA A 150 -3.61 -8.46 -7.55
CA ALA A 150 -4.30 -8.11 -8.80
C ALA A 150 -5.26 -6.93 -8.61
N ASN A 151 -6.10 -6.97 -7.58
CA ASN A 151 -7.13 -5.97 -7.31
C ASN A 151 -6.55 -4.60 -6.91
N LEU A 152 -5.50 -4.59 -6.09
CA LEU A 152 -4.86 -3.37 -5.59
C LEU A 152 -3.68 -2.91 -6.45
N LYS A 153 -3.37 -3.67 -7.52
CA LYS A 153 -2.26 -3.36 -8.45
C LYS A 153 -0.89 -3.33 -7.76
N TYR A 154 -0.66 -4.21 -6.80
CA TYR A 154 0.62 -4.27 -6.08
C TYR A 154 1.80 -4.66 -6.99
N HIS A 155 1.56 -5.40 -8.07
CA HIS A 155 2.56 -5.67 -9.12
C HIS A 155 3.05 -4.37 -9.81
N LEU A 156 2.19 -3.36 -9.96
CA LEU A 156 2.61 -2.02 -10.42
C LEU A 156 3.51 -1.37 -9.36
N GLN A 157 3.14 -1.39 -8.07
CA GLN A 157 3.96 -0.85 -6.98
C GLN A 157 5.35 -1.51 -6.97
N ALA A 158 5.38 -2.84 -7.00
CA ALA A 158 6.64 -3.61 -6.98
C ALA A 158 7.56 -3.18 -8.12
N LYS A 159 7.04 -3.11 -9.35
CA LYS A 159 7.84 -2.73 -10.51
C LYS A 159 8.26 -1.27 -10.50
N HIS A 160 7.37 -0.37 -10.07
CA HIS A 160 7.70 1.05 -9.92
C HIS A 160 8.86 1.27 -8.94
N TYR A 161 8.85 0.56 -7.81
CA TYR A 161 9.92 0.63 -6.80
C TYR A 161 11.25 0.05 -7.31
N LEU A 162 11.20 -1.11 -8.00
CA LEU A 162 12.38 -1.71 -8.63
C LEU A 162 12.99 -0.79 -9.72
N ASN A 163 12.18 -0.03 -10.44
CA ASN A 163 12.67 0.93 -11.41
C ASN A 163 13.33 2.16 -10.75
N GLY A 164 12.88 2.55 -9.56
CA GLY A 164 13.34 3.75 -8.86
C GLY A 164 14.54 3.55 -7.94
N ILE A 165 14.91 2.31 -7.64
CA ILE A 165 16.00 1.97 -6.73
C ILE A 165 17.04 1.13 -7.49
N PRO A 166 18.10 1.74 -8.04
CA PRO A 166 19.03 1.05 -8.98
C PRO A 166 19.70 -0.20 -8.42
N GLN A 167 19.95 -0.24 -7.10
CA GLN A 167 20.55 -1.42 -6.46
C GLN A 167 19.53 -2.53 -6.18
N ALA A 168 18.23 -2.25 -6.21
CA ALA A 168 17.21 -3.25 -5.91
C ALA A 168 17.00 -4.21 -7.09
N LYS A 169 17.13 -5.50 -6.81
CA LYS A 169 16.92 -6.61 -7.78
C LYS A 169 15.68 -7.43 -7.44
N HIS A 170 15.29 -7.42 -6.18
CA HIS A 170 14.22 -8.25 -5.66
C HIS A 170 13.17 -7.42 -4.94
N PHE A 171 11.91 -7.83 -5.07
CA PHE A 171 10.79 -7.27 -4.32
C PHE A 171 10.03 -8.42 -3.66
N ILE A 172 9.89 -8.37 -2.35
CA ILE A 172 9.21 -9.37 -1.53
C ILE A 172 8.07 -8.70 -0.78
N PHE A 173 6.88 -9.22 -0.93
CA PHE A 173 5.77 -8.92 -0.03
C PHE A 173 5.90 -9.78 1.23
N LEU A 174 6.04 -9.12 2.37
CA LEU A 174 5.89 -9.73 3.68
C LEU A 174 4.46 -9.50 4.14
N VAL A 175 3.65 -10.54 4.12
CA VAL A 175 2.22 -10.45 4.42
C VAL A 175 1.95 -11.05 5.79
N VAL A 176 1.26 -10.31 6.66
CA VAL A 176 0.78 -10.82 7.93
C VAL A 176 -0.73 -10.72 8.00
N GLN A 177 -1.40 -11.81 8.39
CA GLN A 177 -2.84 -11.83 8.58
C GLN A 177 -3.22 -10.99 9.81
N SER A 178 -4.25 -10.14 9.69
CA SER A 178 -4.68 -9.25 10.77
C SER A 178 -5.61 -9.92 11.81
N GLU A 179 -5.95 -11.19 11.62
CA GLU A 179 -6.78 -11.99 12.50
C GLU A 179 -6.05 -13.29 12.87
N TYR A 180 -6.43 -13.91 13.99
CA TYR A 180 -5.89 -15.21 14.38
C TYR A 180 -6.02 -16.23 13.23
N PRO A 181 -4.97 -17.03 12.93
CA PRO A 181 -3.74 -17.26 13.71
C PRO A 181 -2.59 -16.27 13.44
N TYR A 182 -2.79 -15.13 12.76
CA TYR A 182 -1.77 -14.16 12.37
C TYR A 182 -0.72 -14.76 11.43
N ASP A 183 -1.16 -15.57 10.50
CA ASP A 183 -0.31 -16.28 9.56
C ASP A 183 0.56 -15.33 8.75
N VAL A 184 1.77 -15.78 8.40
CA VAL A 184 2.77 -14.96 7.70
C VAL A 184 3.13 -15.61 6.37
N GLY A 185 3.09 -14.81 5.29
CA GLY A 185 3.48 -15.22 3.96
C GLY A 185 4.60 -14.33 3.41
N LEU A 186 5.52 -14.93 2.65
CA LEU A 186 6.59 -14.24 1.94
C LEU A 186 6.45 -14.53 0.45
N TRP A 187 6.12 -13.50 -0.33
CA TRP A 187 5.78 -13.67 -1.74
C TRP A 187 6.63 -12.80 -2.65
N LYS A 188 7.23 -13.42 -3.65
CA LYS A 188 7.89 -12.77 -4.77
C LYS A 188 7.02 -12.94 -6.00
N LEU A 189 6.80 -11.86 -6.75
CA LEU A 189 6.10 -11.95 -8.04
C LEU A 189 6.98 -12.65 -9.07
N ASP A 190 6.34 -13.41 -9.95
CA ASP A 190 6.97 -13.96 -11.14
C ASP A 190 7.25 -12.88 -12.19
N ASP A 191 7.99 -13.24 -13.21
CA ASP A 191 8.40 -12.32 -14.26
C ASP A 191 7.22 -11.76 -15.06
N ASP A 192 6.16 -12.54 -15.24
CA ASP A 192 4.98 -12.12 -16.01
C ASP A 192 4.15 -11.10 -15.22
N ALA A 193 3.98 -11.30 -13.92
CA ALA A 193 3.35 -10.30 -13.05
C ALA A 193 4.18 -9.00 -13.00
N LEU A 194 5.50 -9.08 -12.98
CA LEU A 194 6.37 -7.90 -13.03
C LEU A 194 6.33 -7.19 -14.39
N LYS A 195 6.22 -7.94 -15.51
CA LYS A 195 6.01 -7.35 -16.84
C LYS A 195 4.69 -6.61 -16.92
N GLU A 196 3.60 -7.20 -16.41
CA GLU A 196 2.31 -6.52 -16.34
C GLU A 196 2.39 -5.26 -15.46
N GLY A 197 3.08 -5.33 -14.33
CA GLY A 197 3.36 -4.17 -13.47
C GLY A 197 4.10 -3.05 -14.23
N GLN A 198 5.06 -3.41 -15.10
CA GLN A 198 5.78 -2.45 -15.94
C GLN A 198 4.85 -1.78 -16.96
N VAL A 199 3.99 -2.55 -17.62
CA VAL A 199 3.02 -2.03 -18.61
C VAL A 199 2.08 -1.03 -17.93
N LEU A 200 1.52 -1.38 -16.77
CA LEU A 200 0.62 -0.51 -16.02
C LEU A 200 1.32 0.76 -15.51
N SER A 201 2.55 0.62 -14.99
CA SER A 201 3.35 1.77 -14.53
C SER A 201 3.64 2.73 -15.68
N ARG A 202 4.09 2.22 -16.83
CA ARG A 202 4.36 3.03 -18.03
C ARG A 202 3.12 3.75 -18.53
N SER A 203 2.01 3.03 -18.64
CA SER A 203 0.73 3.62 -19.06
C SER A 203 0.29 4.74 -18.11
N ALA A 204 0.42 4.55 -16.80
CA ALA A 204 0.06 5.56 -15.81
C ALA A 204 0.94 6.82 -15.93
N LEU A 205 2.27 6.66 -16.05
CA LEU A 205 3.19 7.77 -16.18
C LEU A 205 2.93 8.57 -17.45
N ASN A 206 2.73 7.90 -18.58
CA ASN A 206 2.42 8.57 -19.86
C ASN A 206 1.09 9.34 -19.77
N GLN A 207 0.05 8.76 -19.17
CA GLN A 207 -1.23 9.46 -18.96
C GLN A 207 -1.08 10.69 -18.06
N ILE A 208 -0.32 10.59 -16.96
CA ILE A 208 -0.09 11.72 -16.06
C ILE A 208 0.66 12.84 -16.81
N ALA A 209 1.70 12.49 -17.56
CA ALA A 209 2.47 13.45 -18.34
C ALA A 209 1.59 14.18 -19.38
N GLN A 210 0.77 13.43 -20.11
CA GLN A 210 -0.16 13.99 -21.07
C GLN A 210 -1.21 14.91 -20.41
N CYS A 211 -1.83 14.47 -19.32
CA CYS A 211 -2.80 15.30 -18.59
C CYS A 211 -2.16 16.59 -18.05
N ARG A 212 -0.92 16.53 -17.58
CA ARG A 212 -0.17 17.72 -17.14
C ARG A 212 0.16 18.66 -18.30
N LEU A 213 0.58 18.11 -19.44
CA LEU A 213 0.93 18.90 -20.63
C LEU A 213 -0.28 19.67 -21.17
N LEU A 214 -1.47 19.03 -21.16
CA LEU A 214 -2.70 19.60 -21.70
C LEU A 214 -3.51 20.37 -20.64
N ASP A 215 -3.12 20.29 -19.38
CA ASP A 215 -3.91 20.72 -18.22
C ASP A 215 -5.35 20.20 -18.24
N ASP A 216 -5.53 18.98 -18.76
CA ASP A 216 -6.82 18.31 -18.88
C ASP A 216 -6.82 16.96 -18.16
N TRP A 217 -7.75 16.79 -17.22
CA TRP A 217 -7.91 15.62 -16.37
C TRP A 217 -9.28 14.97 -16.58
N PRO A 218 -9.46 14.23 -17.69
CA PRO A 218 -10.77 13.78 -18.15
C PRO A 218 -11.47 12.83 -17.17
N SER A 219 -12.79 12.97 -17.10
CA SER A 219 -13.69 12.04 -16.42
C SER A 219 -14.09 10.89 -17.36
N TRP A 220 -14.68 9.85 -16.79
CA TRP A 220 -15.23 8.73 -17.58
C TRP A 220 -16.33 9.15 -18.56
N CYS A 221 -17.06 10.20 -18.23
CA CYS A 221 -18.17 10.71 -19.04
C CYS A 221 -17.79 11.78 -20.09
N GLN A 222 -16.51 12.20 -20.14
CA GLN A 222 -16.08 13.30 -21.04
C GLN A 222 -16.33 12.98 -22.52
N ALA A 223 -16.26 11.72 -22.91
CA ALA A 223 -16.53 11.27 -24.28
C ALA A 223 -18.00 10.84 -24.50
N GLY A 224 -18.94 11.23 -23.62
CA GLY A 224 -20.35 10.90 -23.70
C GLY A 224 -20.69 9.47 -23.29
N VAL A 225 -21.82 8.97 -23.77
CA VAL A 225 -22.30 7.61 -23.48
C VAL A 225 -21.47 6.58 -24.24
N LYS A 226 -20.99 5.56 -23.51
CA LYS A 226 -20.22 4.45 -24.09
C LYS A 226 -20.88 3.11 -23.77
N SER A 227 -20.70 2.14 -24.64
CA SER A 227 -21.11 0.76 -24.37
C SER A 227 -20.30 0.17 -23.23
N LEU A 228 -20.96 -0.53 -22.33
CA LEU A 228 -20.34 -1.26 -21.22
C LEU A 228 -20.52 -2.77 -21.46
N SER A 229 -19.42 -3.50 -21.56
CA SER A 229 -19.42 -4.96 -21.64
C SER A 229 -19.25 -5.57 -20.24
N LEU A 230 -19.91 -6.69 -20.00
CA LEU A 230 -19.70 -7.45 -18.78
C LEU A 230 -18.33 -8.14 -18.78
N PRO A 231 -17.73 -8.37 -17.61
CA PRO A 231 -16.55 -9.22 -17.53
C PRO A 231 -16.87 -10.67 -17.94
N ARG A 232 -15.89 -11.38 -18.51
CA ARG A 232 -16.11 -12.72 -19.07
C ARG A 232 -16.79 -13.71 -18.13
N TRP A 233 -16.44 -13.67 -16.85
CA TRP A 233 -17.03 -14.55 -15.83
C TRP A 233 -18.51 -14.29 -15.53
N ALA A 234 -19.06 -13.17 -15.97
CA ALA A 234 -20.47 -12.80 -15.75
C ALA A 234 -21.39 -13.24 -16.89
N TYR A 235 -20.87 -13.84 -17.95
CA TYR A 235 -21.67 -14.41 -19.03
C TYR A 235 -21.99 -15.87 -18.73
N SER A 236 -23.26 -16.25 -18.91
CA SER A 236 -23.74 -17.62 -18.70
C SER A 236 -23.34 -18.57 -19.83
N THR A 237 -23.01 -18.04 -21.02
CA THR A 237 -22.57 -18.78 -22.20
C THR A 237 -21.09 -18.47 -22.49
N PRO A 238 -20.27 -19.46 -22.91
CA PRO A 238 -18.93 -19.20 -23.39
C PRO A 238 -18.96 -18.21 -24.55
N ILE A 239 -18.16 -17.14 -24.47
CA ILE A 239 -17.95 -16.24 -25.62
C ILE A 239 -16.93 -16.94 -26.50
N GLU A 240 -17.35 -17.38 -27.68
CA GLU A 240 -16.41 -17.83 -28.74
C GLU A 240 -15.54 -16.64 -29.13
N LEU A 241 -14.22 -16.87 -29.23
CA LEU A 241 -13.19 -15.88 -29.59
C LEU A 241 -13.06 -15.79 -31.10
#